data_e9b59cb0a302bbabd3272a7163b8660b
#
_entry.id   e9b59cb0a302bbabd3272a7163b8660b
#
_cell.length_a   1.000
_cell.length_b   1.000
_cell.length_c   1.000
_cell.angle_alpha   90.00
_cell.angle_beta   90.00
_cell.angle_gamma   90.00
#
_symmetry.space_group_name_H-M   'P 1'
#
loop_
_entity.id
_entity.type
_entity.pdbx_description
1 polymer ?
#
loop_
_entity_poly.entity_id
_entity_poly.type
_entity_poly.pdbx_seq_one_letter_code
_entity_poly.pdbx_strand_id
1 'polypeptide(L)'
;IGKWTTFNDSLDHKVAILSYGPDVDRILQKVMNNNLKVTVINCRFLKPLDKELLKDLADRNMSIIIYETDMLAGGLGSEILEYYNDIQVKPDIIRIGIKDNYVPQGSIKLLREYEHIDLNTLFDKVIEQLKKYD
;
A
#
# COMPACT_ATOMS: atom_id res chain seq x y z
N ILE A 1 -17.87 9.01 5.30
CA ILE A 1 -17.40 8.04 6.27
C ILE A 1 -16.99 6.76 5.55
N GLY A 2 -15.84 6.24 5.90
CA GLY A 2 -15.32 5.05 5.27
C GLY A 2 -14.77 5.26 3.87
N LYS A 3 -14.52 6.48 3.49
CA LYS A 3 -13.92 6.79 2.19
C LYS A 3 -12.53 7.35 2.37
N TRP A 4 -11.60 6.76 1.64
CA TRP A 4 -10.22 7.22 1.62
C TRP A 4 -10.03 8.26 0.53
N THR A 5 -8.96 9.01 0.63
CA THR A 5 -8.67 10.06 -0.35
C THR A 5 -7.63 9.55 -1.34
N THR A 6 -7.89 9.76 -2.62
CA THR A 6 -7.02 9.34 -3.70
C THR A 6 -6.34 10.54 -4.32
N PHE A 7 -5.02 10.45 -4.51
CA PHE A 7 -4.21 11.51 -5.10
C PHE A 7 -3.49 10.99 -6.33
N ASN A 8 -3.30 11.87 -7.30
CA ASN A 8 -2.53 11.57 -8.51
C ASN A 8 -3.02 10.33 -9.25
N ASP A 9 -4.33 10.14 -9.28
CA ASP A 9 -4.90 8.97 -9.93
C ASP A 9 -5.04 9.18 -11.43
N SER A 10 -4.91 8.07 -12.17
CA SER A 10 -5.15 8.04 -13.60
C SER A 10 -5.48 6.61 -13.99
N LEU A 11 -6.34 6.42 -14.97
CA LEU A 11 -6.77 5.09 -15.37
C LEU A 11 -5.63 4.24 -15.97
N ASP A 12 -4.56 4.89 -16.43
CA ASP A 12 -3.41 4.14 -16.95
C ASP A 12 -2.40 3.75 -15.88
N HIS A 13 -2.63 4.15 -14.63
CA HIS A 13 -1.73 3.76 -13.55
C HIS A 13 -1.91 2.30 -13.19
N LYS A 14 -0.80 1.62 -12.94
CA LYS A 14 -0.78 0.20 -12.58
C LYS A 14 -0.24 -0.05 -11.19
N VAL A 15 0.17 1.00 -10.49
CA VAL A 15 0.73 0.90 -9.14
C VAL A 15 0.02 1.89 -8.23
N ALA A 16 -0.39 1.42 -7.07
CA ALA A 16 -1.00 2.25 -6.05
C ALA A 16 -0.23 2.07 -4.74
N ILE A 17 -0.01 3.17 -4.02
CA ILE A 17 0.57 3.14 -2.68
C ILE A 17 -0.52 3.53 -1.70
N LEU A 18 -0.72 2.68 -0.71
CA LEU A 18 -1.68 2.90 0.36
C LEU A 18 -0.92 3.17 1.65
N SER A 19 -1.19 4.29 2.26
CA SER A 19 -0.55 4.68 3.51
C SER A 19 -1.48 5.60 4.30
N TYR A 20 -1.00 6.11 5.40
CA TYR A 20 -1.79 7.00 6.25
C TYR A 20 -0.86 7.94 7.01
N GLY A 21 -1.46 9.01 7.56
CA GLY A 21 -0.73 9.96 8.38
C GLY A 21 0.25 10.81 7.59
N PRO A 22 1.28 11.34 8.28
CA PRO A 22 2.22 12.26 7.63
C PRO A 22 3.01 11.65 6.49
N ASP A 23 3.14 10.34 6.46
CA ASP A 23 3.86 9.66 5.40
C ASP A 23 3.22 9.87 4.03
N VAL A 24 1.90 10.04 4.00
CA VAL A 24 1.18 10.24 2.73
C VAL A 24 1.70 11.46 2.00
N ASP A 25 1.91 12.57 2.72
CA ASP A 25 2.40 13.80 2.09
C ASP A 25 3.80 13.62 1.53
N ARG A 26 4.66 12.94 2.27
CA ARG A 26 6.03 12.69 1.81
C ARG A 26 6.04 11.79 0.58
N ILE A 27 5.20 10.77 0.59
CA ILE A 27 5.07 9.84 -0.53
C ILE A 27 4.56 10.59 -1.76
N LEU A 28 3.50 11.36 -1.59
CA LEU A 28 2.90 12.10 -2.69
C LEU A 28 3.88 13.09 -3.29
N GLN A 29 4.61 13.81 -2.44
CA GLN A 29 5.59 14.77 -2.91
C GLN A 29 6.66 14.10 -3.77
N LYS A 30 7.14 12.94 -3.34
CA LYS A 30 8.16 12.22 -4.09
C LYS A 30 7.61 11.67 -5.42
N VAL A 31 6.38 11.18 -5.40
CA VAL A 31 5.72 10.72 -6.62
C VAL A 31 5.60 11.87 -7.62
N MET A 32 5.14 13.02 -7.16
CA MET A 32 4.94 14.17 -8.03
C MET A 32 6.26 14.75 -8.53
N ASN A 33 7.26 14.84 -7.66
CA ASN A 33 8.55 15.40 -8.04
C ASN A 33 9.28 14.56 -9.09
N ASN A 34 8.99 13.26 -9.12
CA ASN A 34 9.63 12.35 -10.06
C ASN A 34 8.71 11.92 -11.20
N ASN A 35 7.55 12.53 -11.30
CA ASN A 35 6.55 12.24 -12.35
C ASN A 35 6.25 10.75 -12.48
N LEU A 36 6.08 10.08 -11.35
CA LEU A 36 5.80 8.65 -11.36
C LEU A 36 4.33 8.38 -11.62
N LYS A 37 4.05 7.35 -12.41
CA LYS A 37 2.67 6.93 -12.70
C LYS A 37 2.15 6.06 -11.57
N VAL A 38 1.98 6.67 -10.42
CA VAL A 38 1.57 6.01 -9.19
C VAL A 38 0.41 6.74 -8.56
N THR A 39 -0.61 6.00 -8.18
CA THR A 39 -1.74 6.52 -7.44
C THR A 39 -1.45 6.41 -5.96
N VAL A 40 -1.66 7.48 -5.21
CA VAL A 40 -1.40 7.51 -3.77
C VAL A 40 -2.73 7.60 -3.04
N ILE A 41 -2.93 6.75 -2.06
CA ILE A 41 -4.19 6.68 -1.32
C ILE A 41 -3.92 6.89 0.16
N ASN A 42 -4.64 7.86 0.74
CA ASN A 42 -4.60 8.10 2.17
C ASN A 42 -5.69 7.27 2.85
N CYS A 43 -5.28 6.21 3.53
CA CYS A 43 -6.17 5.32 4.24
C CYS A 43 -6.48 5.89 5.62
N ARG A 44 -7.27 6.94 5.64
CA ARG A 44 -7.51 7.76 6.83
C ARG A 44 -8.14 7.00 7.98
N PHE A 45 -8.86 5.94 7.67
CA PHE A 45 -9.58 5.16 8.67
C PHE A 45 -9.30 3.69 8.45
N LEU A 46 -8.93 2.99 9.53
CA LEU A 46 -8.80 1.56 9.46
C LEU A 46 -10.16 0.88 9.42
N LYS A 47 -11.12 1.46 10.10
CA LYS A 47 -12.47 0.92 10.17
C LYS A 47 -13.48 2.03 10.01
N PRO A 48 -14.39 1.89 9.08
CA PRO A 48 -14.43 0.80 8.10
C PRO A 48 -13.43 1.02 6.98
N LEU A 49 -12.98 -0.07 6.37
CA LEU A 49 -12.17 0.02 5.16
C LEU A 49 -13.00 0.61 4.03
N ASP A 50 -12.33 1.29 3.11
CA ASP A 50 -12.98 1.74 1.88
C ASP A 50 -13.03 0.59 0.88
N LYS A 51 -14.03 -0.24 1.00
CA LYS A 51 -14.14 -1.47 0.22
C LYS A 51 -14.37 -1.21 -1.26
N GLU A 52 -15.09 -0.14 -1.60
CA GLU A 52 -15.31 0.22 -2.99
C GLU A 52 -13.99 0.54 -3.68
N LEU A 53 -13.14 1.33 -3.00
CA LEU A 53 -11.85 1.69 -3.55
C LEU A 53 -10.96 0.45 -3.70
N LEU A 54 -10.94 -0.41 -2.69
CA LEU A 54 -10.13 -1.63 -2.75
C LEU A 54 -10.57 -2.53 -3.88
N LYS A 55 -11.88 -2.65 -4.10
CA LYS A 55 -12.39 -3.45 -5.20
C LYS A 55 -12.01 -2.85 -6.54
N ASP A 56 -12.07 -1.52 -6.66
CA ASP A 56 -11.68 -0.83 -7.88
C ASP A 56 -10.21 -1.09 -8.22
N LEU A 57 -9.34 -1.02 -7.23
CA LEU A 57 -7.91 -1.30 -7.44
C LEU A 57 -7.70 -2.72 -7.99
N ALA A 58 -8.43 -3.68 -7.42
CA ALA A 58 -8.34 -5.07 -7.87
C ALA A 58 -8.89 -5.23 -9.29
N ASP A 59 -10.03 -4.59 -9.58
CA ASP A 59 -10.64 -4.66 -10.92
C ASP A 59 -9.72 -4.04 -11.97
N ARG A 60 -8.93 -3.05 -11.60
CA ARG A 60 -7.95 -2.41 -12.47
C ARG A 60 -6.64 -3.19 -12.56
N ASN A 61 -6.53 -4.29 -11.87
CA ASN A 61 -5.33 -5.13 -11.83
C ASN A 61 -4.07 -4.37 -11.43
N MET A 62 -4.20 -3.49 -10.46
CA MET A 62 -3.07 -2.70 -9.98
C MET A 62 -2.22 -3.49 -9.00
N SER A 63 -0.92 -3.24 -9.01
CA SER A 63 -0.04 -3.67 -7.93
C SER A 63 -0.25 -2.70 -6.76
N ILE A 64 -0.44 -3.24 -5.59
CA ILE A 64 -0.76 -2.46 -4.40
C ILE A 64 0.39 -2.55 -3.42
N ILE A 65 0.95 -1.41 -3.05
CA ILE A 65 2.00 -1.35 -2.04
C ILE A 65 1.41 -0.69 -0.80
N ILE A 66 1.44 -1.39 0.31
CA ILE A 66 0.92 -0.89 1.57
C ILE A 66 2.11 -0.49 2.45
N TYR A 67 2.18 0.79 2.78
CA TYR A 67 3.28 1.33 3.58
C TYR A 67 2.77 1.71 4.96
N GLU A 68 3.18 0.96 5.97
CA GLU A 68 2.73 1.11 7.35
C GLU A 68 3.94 1.36 8.25
N THR A 69 4.02 2.54 8.83
CA THR A 69 5.14 2.89 9.72
C THR A 69 4.72 3.06 11.18
N ASP A 70 3.42 2.98 11.45
CA ASP A 70 2.89 3.13 12.79
C ASP A 70 2.34 1.80 13.28
N MET A 71 2.96 1.26 14.31
CA MET A 71 2.52 -0.02 14.89
C MET A 71 1.11 0.03 15.45
N LEU A 72 0.66 1.20 15.89
CA LEU A 72 -0.70 1.34 16.42
C LEU A 72 -1.73 1.17 15.34
N ALA A 73 -1.37 1.44 14.10
CA ALA A 73 -2.25 1.27 12.96
C ALA A 73 -1.85 0.07 12.11
N GLY A 74 -1.00 -0.80 12.66
CA GLY A 74 -0.40 -1.91 11.92
C GLY A 74 -1.36 -2.96 11.41
N GLY A 75 -2.65 -2.79 11.65
CA GLY A 75 -3.66 -3.69 11.13
C GLY A 75 -4.10 -3.40 9.71
N LEU A 76 -3.65 -2.29 9.11
CA LEU A 76 -4.13 -1.88 7.78
C LEU A 76 -3.89 -2.96 6.73
N GLY A 77 -2.66 -3.41 6.60
CA GLY A 77 -2.34 -4.43 5.61
C GLY A 77 -3.07 -5.73 5.86
N SER A 78 -3.17 -6.14 7.11
CA SER A 78 -3.88 -7.36 7.47
C SER A 78 -5.37 -7.26 7.14
N GLU A 79 -5.99 -6.11 7.44
CA GLU A 79 -7.40 -5.89 7.15
C GLU A 79 -7.65 -5.89 5.64
N ILE A 80 -6.76 -5.30 4.87
CA ILE A 80 -6.89 -5.27 3.42
C ILE A 80 -6.77 -6.68 2.84
N LEU A 81 -5.77 -7.45 3.30
CA LEU A 81 -5.59 -8.82 2.83
C LEU A 81 -6.81 -9.68 3.18
N GLU A 82 -7.35 -9.50 4.38
CA GLU A 82 -8.52 -10.23 4.81
C GLU A 82 -9.73 -9.90 3.94
N TYR A 83 -9.92 -8.63 3.62
CA TYR A 83 -11.02 -8.22 2.75
C TYR A 83 -10.89 -8.87 1.38
N TYR A 84 -9.70 -8.81 0.77
CA TYR A 84 -9.52 -9.41 -0.54
C TYR A 84 -9.72 -10.93 -0.51
N ASN A 85 -9.28 -11.56 0.57
CA ASN A 85 -9.53 -12.99 0.74
C ASN A 85 -11.02 -13.29 0.82
N ASP A 86 -11.77 -12.45 1.52
CA ASP A 86 -13.22 -12.64 1.68
C ASP A 86 -13.95 -12.56 0.35
N ILE A 87 -13.52 -11.70 -0.55
CA ILE A 87 -14.15 -11.60 -1.88
C ILE A 87 -13.45 -12.45 -2.93
N GLN A 88 -12.49 -13.26 -2.51
CA GLN A 88 -11.81 -14.25 -3.34
C GLN A 88 -11.09 -13.65 -4.55
N VAL A 89 -10.46 -12.50 -4.37
CA VAL A 89 -9.56 -11.94 -5.36
C VAL A 89 -8.16 -11.86 -4.76
N LYS A 90 -7.15 -11.93 -5.63
CA LYS A 90 -5.75 -11.96 -5.21
C LYS A 90 -4.94 -10.92 -5.97
N PRO A 91 -5.09 -9.65 -5.64
CA PRO A 91 -4.24 -8.64 -6.26
C PRO A 91 -2.79 -8.80 -5.82
N ASP A 92 -1.88 -8.22 -6.58
CA ASP A 92 -0.46 -8.23 -6.23
C ASP A 92 -0.25 -7.20 -5.12
N ILE A 93 0.06 -7.67 -3.92
CA ILE A 93 0.21 -6.82 -2.74
C ILE A 93 1.59 -6.98 -2.14
N ILE A 94 2.24 -5.85 -1.92
CA ILE A 94 3.52 -5.79 -1.22
C ILE A 94 3.31 -4.96 0.05
N ARG A 95 3.69 -5.50 1.18
CA ARG A 95 3.60 -4.78 2.44
C ARG A 95 4.99 -4.33 2.87
N ILE A 96 5.09 -3.05 3.20
CA ILE A 96 6.32 -2.46 3.73
C ILE A 96 5.93 -1.68 4.97
N GLY A 97 6.57 -1.94 6.08
CA GLY A 97 6.21 -1.22 7.28
C GLY A 97 7.00 -1.68 8.48
N ILE A 98 6.69 -1.09 9.60
CA ILE A 98 7.28 -1.48 10.87
C ILE A 98 6.56 -2.72 11.36
N LYS A 99 7.30 -3.79 11.54
CA LYS A 99 6.70 -4.99 12.10
C LYS A 99 6.48 -4.80 13.59
N ASP A 100 5.46 -5.45 14.12
CA ASP A 100 5.32 -5.53 15.56
C ASP A 100 6.24 -6.64 16.09
N ASN A 101 6.17 -6.89 17.38
CA ASN A 101 7.04 -7.88 18.01
C ASN A 101 6.59 -9.32 17.77
N TYR A 102 5.46 -9.50 17.15
CA TYR A 102 4.94 -10.82 16.87
C TYR A 102 5.33 -11.25 15.46
N VAL A 103 5.99 -12.40 15.37
CA VAL A 103 6.43 -12.95 14.10
C VAL A 103 5.68 -14.24 13.86
N PRO A 104 4.70 -14.24 12.95
CA PRO A 104 4.02 -15.49 12.61
C PRO A 104 4.97 -16.48 11.98
N GLN A 105 4.77 -17.76 12.30
CA GLN A 105 5.55 -18.82 11.70
C GLN A 105 5.41 -18.78 10.19
N GLY A 106 6.53 -18.86 9.49
CA GLY A 106 6.52 -18.86 8.03
C GLY A 106 6.51 -17.50 7.36
N SER A 107 6.49 -16.43 8.15
CA SER A 107 6.44 -15.07 7.61
C SER A 107 7.79 -14.35 7.65
N ILE A 108 8.86 -15.07 7.90
CA ILE A 108 10.17 -14.46 8.14
C ILE A 108 10.66 -13.63 6.96
N LYS A 109 10.43 -14.11 5.75
CA LYS A 109 10.88 -13.39 4.56
C LYS A 109 10.22 -12.03 4.41
N LEU A 110 8.92 -11.98 4.66
CA LEU A 110 8.17 -10.72 4.59
C LEU A 110 8.62 -9.77 5.68
N LEU A 111 8.87 -10.30 6.88
CA LEU A 111 9.24 -9.47 8.01
C LEU A 111 10.59 -8.80 7.84
N ARG A 112 11.53 -9.44 7.14
CA ARG A 112 12.83 -8.81 6.91
C ARG A 112 12.72 -7.56 6.05
N GLU A 113 11.71 -7.49 5.19
CA GLU A 113 11.49 -6.30 4.38
C GLU A 113 10.95 -5.14 5.20
N TYR A 114 10.50 -5.43 6.42
CA TYR A 114 9.88 -4.42 7.27
C TYR A 114 10.85 -3.79 8.25
N GLU A 115 12.09 -4.26 8.30
CA GLU A 115 13.07 -3.70 9.19
C GLU A 115 13.74 -2.49 8.54
N HIS A 116 14.01 -1.46 9.34
CA HIS A 116 14.70 -0.25 8.89
C HIS A 116 14.02 0.41 7.71
N ILE A 117 12.71 0.59 7.84
CA ILE A 117 11.89 1.11 6.77
C ILE A 117 12.09 2.61 6.61
N ASP A 118 12.34 3.05 5.39
CA ASP A 118 12.32 4.45 5.04
C ASP A 118 11.72 4.63 3.65
N LEU A 119 11.60 5.88 3.22
CA LEU A 119 11.02 6.16 1.91
C LEU A 119 11.86 5.59 0.77
N ASN A 120 13.17 5.48 0.95
CA ASN A 120 14.02 4.93 -0.08
C ASN A 120 13.68 3.47 -0.35
N THR A 121 13.47 2.70 0.72
CA THR A 121 13.06 1.30 0.59
C THR A 121 11.72 1.19 -0.13
N LEU A 122 10.77 2.04 0.25
CA LEU A 122 9.47 2.06 -0.40
C LEU A 122 9.62 2.34 -1.89
N PHE A 123 10.39 3.38 -2.26
CA PHE A 123 10.49 3.77 -3.66
C PHE A 123 11.33 2.83 -4.50
N ASP A 124 12.24 2.07 -3.90
CA ASP A 124 12.90 0.97 -4.60
C ASP A 124 11.86 -0.06 -5.05
N LYS A 125 10.91 -0.38 -4.18
CA LYS A 125 9.83 -1.30 -4.54
C LYS A 125 8.87 -0.70 -5.56
N VAL A 126 8.59 0.59 -5.44
CA VAL A 126 7.74 1.29 -6.41
C VAL A 126 8.34 1.19 -7.81
N ILE A 127 9.62 1.52 -7.95
CA ILE A 127 10.30 1.46 -9.24
C ILE A 127 10.31 0.04 -9.78
N GLU A 128 10.57 -0.93 -8.93
CA GLU A 128 10.55 -2.33 -9.31
C GLU A 128 9.18 -2.74 -9.87
N GLN A 129 8.10 -2.31 -9.22
CA GLN A 129 6.76 -2.62 -9.70
C GLN A 129 6.44 -1.90 -11.00
N LEU A 130 6.84 -0.63 -11.12
CA LEU A 130 6.60 0.12 -12.35
C LEU A 130 7.26 -0.53 -13.56
N LYS A 131 8.44 -1.11 -13.37
CA LYS A 131 9.16 -1.78 -14.47
C LYS A 131 8.42 -2.97 -15.02
N LYS A 132 7.55 -3.59 -14.24
CA LYS A 132 6.77 -4.73 -14.72
C LYS A 132 5.77 -4.37 -15.80
N TYR A 133 5.44 -3.07 -15.89
CA TYR A 133 4.40 -2.60 -16.82
C TYR A 133 4.97 -1.77 -17.97
N ASP A 134 6.27 -1.75 -18.10
CA ASP A 134 6.93 -1.03 -19.21
C ASP A 134 6.94 -1.86 -20.49
#